data_51d6cadec3059079fb0a501fad4c1702
#
_entry.id   51d6cadec3059079fb0a501fad4c1702
#
_cell.length_a   1.000
_cell.length_b   1.000
_cell.length_c   1.000
_cell.angle_alpha   90.00
_cell.angle_beta   90.00
_cell.angle_gamma   90.00
#
_symmetry.space_group_name_H-M   'P 1'
#
loop_
_entity.id
_entity.type
_entity.pdbx_description
1 polymer ?
#
loop_
_entity_poly.entity_id
_entity_poly.type
_entity_poly.pdbx_seq_one_letter_code
_entity_poly.pdbx_strand_id
1 'polypeptide(L)'
;ATVEMTSHYLKKMVENESGIIINMCSIASFLAGGGGSAYTASKHALAGFTKQLALDYAKSGIQVFGIAPGAVKTAMTQADFQPGGMADWVASETPISRWTRPDEIADLTLFLASGKAVSMQGEIVKIDGGWSLK
;
A
#
# COMPACT_ATOMS: atom_id res chain seq x y z
N ALA A 1 8.53 3.88 13.02
CA ALA A 1 8.36 2.42 12.86
C ALA A 1 8.83 1.93 11.49
N THR A 2 8.17 2.28 10.35
CA THR A 2 8.53 1.73 9.01
C THR A 2 9.97 2.01 8.63
N VAL A 3 10.46 3.24 8.75
CA VAL A 3 11.84 3.63 8.42
C VAL A 3 12.85 2.85 9.26
N GLU A 4 12.64 2.75 10.55
CA GLU A 4 13.51 2.01 11.48
C GLU A 4 13.57 0.51 11.13
N MET A 5 12.40 -0.10 10.92
CA MET A 5 12.31 -1.51 10.55
C MET A 5 13.02 -1.76 9.22
N THR A 6 12.78 -0.91 8.22
CA THR A 6 13.46 -1.00 6.92
C THR A 6 14.97 -0.88 7.09
N SER A 7 15.44 0.13 7.83
CA SER A 7 16.90 0.35 8.06
C SER A 7 17.56 -0.85 8.75
N HIS A 8 16.83 -1.51 9.65
CA HIS A 8 17.36 -2.69 10.37
C HIS A 8 17.63 -3.87 9.41
N TYR A 9 16.71 -4.15 8.48
CA TYR A 9 16.86 -5.29 7.56
C TYR A 9 17.62 -4.96 6.28
N LEU A 10 17.60 -3.70 5.86
CA LEU A 10 18.17 -3.25 4.59
C LEU A 10 19.67 -3.56 4.47
N LYS A 11 20.44 -3.39 5.56
CA LYS A 11 21.86 -3.69 5.57
C LYS A 11 22.15 -5.14 5.14
N LYS A 12 21.42 -6.09 5.74
CA LYS A 12 21.57 -7.50 5.41
C LYS A 12 21.10 -7.84 3.98
N MET A 13 20.04 -7.17 3.52
CA MET A 13 19.57 -7.32 2.14
C MET A 13 20.62 -6.83 1.14
N VAL A 14 21.28 -5.71 1.40
CA VAL A 14 22.36 -5.17 0.57
C VAL A 14 23.58 -6.11 0.57
N GLU A 15 24.00 -6.61 1.75
CA GLU A 15 25.10 -7.57 1.87
C GLU A 15 24.83 -8.86 1.08
N ASN A 16 23.58 -9.30 0.99
CA ASN A 16 23.16 -10.49 0.26
C ASN A 16 22.81 -10.22 -1.21
N GLU A 17 22.85 -8.96 -1.64
CA GLU A 17 22.40 -8.51 -2.98
C GLU A 17 20.99 -9.01 -3.34
N SER A 18 20.13 -9.15 -2.34
CA SER A 18 18.78 -9.73 -2.50
C SER A 18 17.84 -9.26 -1.40
N GLY A 19 16.66 -8.81 -1.80
CA GLY A 19 15.59 -8.44 -0.87
C GLY A 19 14.36 -7.93 -1.59
N ILE A 20 13.22 -8.08 -0.92
CA ILE A 20 11.95 -7.51 -1.39
C ILE A 20 11.32 -6.75 -0.22
N ILE A 21 10.98 -5.49 -0.46
CA ILE A 21 10.31 -4.61 0.50
C ILE A 21 8.95 -4.23 -0.09
N ILE A 22 7.89 -4.49 0.64
CA ILE A 22 6.52 -4.11 0.25
C ILE A 22 5.94 -3.22 1.35
N ASN A 23 5.74 -1.95 1.04
CA ASN A 23 5.18 -0.99 1.97
C ASN A 23 3.66 -0.89 1.81
N MET A 24 2.93 -1.04 2.91
CA MET A 24 1.48 -0.87 2.92
C MET A 24 1.12 0.62 2.95
N CYS A 25 1.02 1.21 1.77
CA CYS A 25 0.57 2.58 1.53
C CYS A 25 -0.96 2.72 1.72
N SER A 26 -1.59 3.59 0.98
CA SER A 26 -3.04 3.81 0.91
C SER A 26 -3.34 4.67 -0.33
N ILE A 27 -4.57 4.72 -0.81
CA ILE A 27 -4.99 5.78 -1.74
C ILE A 27 -4.79 7.17 -1.12
N ALA A 28 -4.80 7.29 0.21
CA ALA A 28 -4.41 8.50 0.94
C ALA A 28 -2.93 8.90 0.76
N SER A 29 -2.13 8.09 0.07
CA SER A 29 -0.79 8.47 -0.40
C SER A 29 -0.82 9.39 -1.63
N PHE A 30 -1.97 9.55 -2.26
CA PHE A 30 -2.16 10.32 -3.49
C PHE A 30 -3.33 11.30 -3.42
N LEU A 31 -4.30 11.03 -2.54
CA LEU A 31 -5.55 11.77 -2.42
C LEU A 31 -5.72 12.30 -1.00
N ALA A 32 -6.47 13.38 -0.87
CA ALA A 32 -7.05 13.80 0.40
C ALA A 32 -8.39 13.06 0.63
N GLY A 33 -8.85 13.02 1.89
CA GLY A 33 -10.14 12.41 2.23
C GLY A 33 -10.11 11.64 3.53
N GLY A 34 -10.31 10.34 3.49
CA GLY A 34 -10.42 9.52 4.69
C GLY A 34 -9.15 9.50 5.57
N GLY A 35 -9.34 9.44 6.89
CA GLY A 35 -8.26 9.29 7.87
C GLY A 35 -7.67 10.58 8.44
N GLY A 36 -8.02 11.75 7.90
CA GLY A 36 -7.58 13.06 8.39
C GLY A 36 -6.14 13.44 8.00
N SER A 37 -5.72 14.65 8.40
CA SER A 37 -4.48 15.29 7.93
C SER A 37 -3.22 14.52 8.33
N ALA A 38 -3.14 14.04 9.56
CA ALA A 38 -1.96 13.30 10.04
C ALA A 38 -1.79 11.96 9.30
N TYR A 39 -2.88 11.23 9.10
CA TYR A 39 -2.87 9.99 8.33
C TYR A 39 -2.46 10.24 6.88
N THR A 40 -3.09 11.21 6.22
CA THR A 40 -2.77 11.58 4.83
C THR A 40 -1.29 11.98 4.69
N ALA A 41 -0.78 12.82 5.58
CA ALA A 41 0.62 13.21 5.60
C ALA A 41 1.56 11.99 5.75
N SER A 42 1.24 11.08 6.68
CA SER A 42 2.04 9.88 6.91
C SER A 42 2.07 8.95 5.69
N LYS A 43 0.94 8.80 4.99
CA LYS A 43 0.83 7.95 3.82
C LYS A 43 1.50 8.57 2.58
N HIS A 44 1.46 9.88 2.41
CA HIS A 44 2.26 10.56 1.38
C HIS A 44 3.77 10.40 1.64
N ALA A 45 4.19 10.57 2.90
CA ALA A 45 5.60 10.35 3.28
C ALA A 45 6.03 8.91 2.98
N LEU A 46 5.19 7.91 3.28
CA LEU A 46 5.48 6.50 3.01
C LEU A 46 5.61 6.21 1.49
N ALA A 47 4.78 6.85 0.67
CA ALA A 47 4.90 6.73 -0.79
C ALA A 47 6.22 7.31 -1.31
N GLY A 48 6.62 8.49 -0.82
CA GLY A 48 7.91 9.10 -1.14
C GLY A 48 9.08 8.22 -0.70
N PHE A 49 9.03 7.70 0.53
CA PHE A 49 10.04 6.79 1.07
C PHE A 49 10.17 5.51 0.23
N THR A 50 9.04 4.91 -0.18
CA THR A 50 9.03 3.72 -1.05
C THR A 50 9.75 3.98 -2.37
N LYS A 51 9.44 5.08 -3.04
CA LYS A 51 10.06 5.46 -4.32
C LYS A 51 11.56 5.73 -4.16
N GLN A 52 11.96 6.43 -3.10
CA GLN A 52 13.36 6.73 -2.86
C GLN A 52 14.16 5.46 -2.59
N LEU A 53 13.67 4.56 -1.74
CA LEU A 53 14.32 3.26 -1.52
C LEU A 53 14.48 2.46 -2.81
N ALA A 54 13.44 2.44 -3.64
CA ALA A 54 13.47 1.74 -4.92
C ALA A 54 14.57 2.27 -5.83
N LEU A 55 14.74 3.60 -5.89
CA LEU A 55 15.78 4.26 -6.67
C LEU A 55 17.18 3.94 -6.12
N ASP A 56 17.36 4.07 -4.81
CA ASP A 56 18.68 3.96 -4.17
C ASP A 56 19.24 2.54 -4.20
N TYR A 57 18.37 1.53 -4.09
CA TYR A 57 18.79 0.14 -3.86
C TYR A 57 18.50 -0.84 -5.00
N ALA A 58 17.95 -0.37 -6.12
CA ALA A 58 17.70 -1.22 -7.29
C ALA A 58 18.96 -1.94 -7.77
N LYS A 59 20.10 -1.22 -7.86
CA LYS A 59 21.38 -1.78 -8.29
C LYS A 59 22.02 -2.74 -7.27
N SER A 60 21.52 -2.73 -6.03
CA SER A 60 21.91 -3.68 -4.97
C SER A 60 21.02 -4.93 -4.96
N GLY A 61 20.25 -5.18 -6.00
CA GLY A 61 19.38 -6.37 -6.10
C GLY A 61 18.13 -6.31 -5.22
N ILE A 62 17.74 -5.14 -4.71
CA ILE A 62 16.60 -5.00 -3.81
C ILE A 62 15.40 -4.45 -4.59
N GLN A 63 14.30 -5.18 -4.56
CA GLN A 63 13.02 -4.77 -5.12
C GLN A 63 12.18 -4.05 -4.05
N VAL A 64 11.61 -2.92 -4.39
CA VAL A 64 10.79 -2.14 -3.46
C VAL A 64 9.48 -1.76 -4.13
N PHE A 65 8.37 -2.06 -3.47
CA PHE A 65 7.01 -1.81 -3.95
C PHE A 65 6.16 -1.16 -2.88
N GLY A 66 5.09 -0.52 -3.31
CA GLY A 66 3.98 -0.12 -2.44
C GLY A 66 2.68 -0.78 -2.87
N ILE A 67 1.80 -1.01 -1.92
CA ILE A 67 0.40 -1.35 -2.17
C ILE A 67 -0.43 -0.22 -1.59
N ALA A 68 -1.35 0.33 -2.39
CA ALA A 68 -2.21 1.43 -2.00
C ALA A 68 -3.69 0.99 -2.01
N PRO A 69 -4.16 0.38 -0.92
CA PRO A 69 -5.56 0.00 -0.80
C PRO A 69 -6.49 1.21 -0.73
N GLY A 70 -7.71 1.03 -1.23
CA GLY A 70 -8.86 1.88 -0.94
C GLY A 70 -9.55 1.44 0.37
N ALA A 71 -10.87 1.40 0.35
CA ALA A 71 -11.67 0.89 1.46
C ALA A 71 -11.58 -0.64 1.53
N VAL A 72 -10.99 -1.16 2.60
CA VAL A 72 -10.83 -2.60 2.84
C VAL A 72 -11.60 -3.00 4.08
N LYS A 73 -12.40 -4.06 3.98
CA LYS A 73 -13.15 -4.60 5.11
C LYS A 73 -12.22 -5.36 6.07
N THR A 74 -11.91 -4.73 7.20
CA THR A 74 -11.02 -5.28 8.24
C THR A 74 -11.58 -4.99 9.64
N ALA A 75 -10.91 -5.49 10.68
CA ALA A 75 -11.25 -5.12 12.05
C ALA A 75 -11.15 -3.59 12.30
N MET A 76 -10.23 -2.91 11.62
CA MET A 76 -10.03 -1.46 11.73
C MET A 76 -11.23 -0.66 11.19
N THR A 77 -11.96 -1.19 10.21
CA THR A 77 -13.11 -0.55 9.56
C THR A 77 -14.45 -1.12 10.03
N GLN A 78 -14.46 -1.92 11.09
CA GLN A 78 -15.66 -2.59 11.58
C GLN A 78 -16.78 -1.62 11.98
N ALA A 79 -16.44 -0.42 12.46
CA ALA A 79 -17.40 0.61 12.82
C ALA A 79 -18.27 1.06 11.62
N ASP A 80 -17.72 1.06 10.42
CA ASP A 80 -18.44 1.46 9.20
C ASP A 80 -19.58 0.48 8.85
N PHE A 81 -19.53 -0.76 9.35
CA PHE A 81 -20.52 -1.81 9.12
C PHE A 81 -21.57 -1.92 10.23
N GLN A 82 -21.56 -1.01 11.21
CA GLN A 82 -22.57 -0.93 12.26
C GLN A 82 -23.73 -0.02 11.81
N PRO A 83 -24.89 -0.08 12.46
CA PRO A 83 -26.01 0.83 12.19
C PRO A 83 -25.55 2.29 12.24
N GLY A 84 -25.82 3.04 11.17
CA GLY A 84 -25.37 4.43 11.01
C GLY A 84 -23.94 4.60 10.50
N GLY A 85 -23.24 3.51 10.19
CA GLY A 85 -21.92 3.54 9.56
C GLY A 85 -21.98 3.86 8.06
N MET A 86 -20.84 3.96 7.44
CA MET A 86 -20.70 4.44 6.06
C MET A 86 -20.52 3.30 5.03
N ALA A 87 -20.68 2.03 5.42
CA ALA A 87 -20.34 0.89 4.55
C ALA A 87 -21.10 0.92 3.22
N ASP A 88 -22.41 1.17 3.25
CA ASP A 88 -23.24 1.20 2.03
C ASP A 88 -22.91 2.39 1.15
N TRP A 89 -22.67 3.56 1.75
CA TRP A 89 -22.25 4.75 1.01
C TRP A 89 -20.90 4.54 0.33
N VAL A 90 -19.89 4.01 1.03
CA VAL A 90 -18.58 3.70 0.47
C VAL A 90 -18.71 2.69 -0.67
N ALA A 91 -19.53 1.66 -0.50
CA ALA A 91 -19.77 0.68 -1.56
C ALA A 91 -20.43 1.33 -2.80
N SER A 92 -21.43 2.17 -2.60
CA SER A 92 -22.12 2.86 -3.72
C SER A 92 -21.21 3.83 -4.47
N GLU A 93 -20.28 4.48 -3.77
CA GLU A 93 -19.31 5.40 -4.36
C GLU A 93 -18.12 4.68 -5.03
N THR A 94 -17.87 3.42 -4.70
CA THR A 94 -16.80 2.65 -5.31
C THR A 94 -17.27 2.07 -6.65
N PRO A 95 -16.54 2.25 -7.77
CA PRO A 95 -16.96 1.75 -9.09
C PRO A 95 -17.27 0.26 -9.14
N ILE A 96 -16.58 -0.59 -8.38
CA ILE A 96 -16.89 -2.02 -8.28
C ILE A 96 -18.06 -2.32 -7.34
N SER A 97 -18.73 -1.29 -6.79
CA SER A 97 -19.90 -1.36 -5.92
C SER A 97 -19.74 -2.22 -4.65
N ARG A 98 -18.53 -2.30 -4.13
CA ARG A 98 -18.22 -3.02 -2.91
C ARG A 98 -16.87 -2.58 -2.30
N TRP A 99 -16.65 -2.95 -1.07
CA TRP A 99 -15.35 -2.86 -0.40
C TRP A 99 -14.37 -3.90 -0.97
N THR A 100 -13.09 -3.55 -0.98
CA THR A 100 -12.01 -4.49 -1.27
C THR A 100 -11.90 -5.53 -0.14
N ARG A 101 -11.63 -6.77 -0.50
CA ARG A 101 -11.42 -7.85 0.47
C ARG A 101 -9.93 -7.98 0.81
N PRO A 102 -9.60 -8.39 2.06
CA PRO A 102 -8.21 -8.62 2.46
C PRO A 102 -7.46 -9.66 1.60
N ASP A 103 -8.15 -10.67 1.10
CA ASP A 103 -7.57 -11.69 0.22
C ASP A 103 -7.07 -11.08 -1.10
N GLU A 104 -7.76 -10.10 -1.66
CA GLU A 104 -7.31 -9.40 -2.87
C GLU A 104 -5.98 -8.65 -2.64
N ILE A 105 -5.79 -8.09 -1.44
CA ILE A 105 -4.51 -7.47 -1.04
C ILE A 105 -3.42 -8.53 -0.88
N ALA A 106 -3.77 -9.68 -0.29
CA ALA A 106 -2.84 -10.79 -0.09
C ALA A 106 -2.35 -11.36 -1.42
N ASP A 107 -3.23 -11.56 -2.41
CA ASP A 107 -2.88 -12.06 -3.73
C ASP A 107 -1.89 -11.13 -4.44
N LEU A 108 -2.13 -9.81 -4.39
CA LEU A 108 -1.18 -8.83 -4.92
C LEU A 108 0.16 -8.88 -4.17
N THR A 109 0.13 -9.00 -2.84
CA THR A 109 1.34 -9.12 -2.03
C THR A 109 2.15 -10.34 -2.42
N LEU A 110 1.51 -11.49 -2.60
CA LEU A 110 2.16 -12.73 -3.05
C LEU A 110 2.80 -12.57 -4.43
N PHE A 111 2.11 -11.91 -5.36
CA PHE A 111 2.68 -11.63 -6.69
C PHE A 111 3.93 -10.74 -6.58
N LEU A 112 3.87 -9.64 -5.84
CA LEU A 112 5.02 -8.74 -5.66
C LEU A 112 6.19 -9.43 -4.94
N ALA A 113 5.89 -10.32 -3.99
CA ALA A 113 6.90 -11.08 -3.25
C ALA A 113 7.50 -12.25 -4.03
N SER A 114 6.92 -12.63 -5.18
CA SER A 114 7.35 -13.79 -5.97
C SER A 114 8.65 -13.62 -6.75
N GLY A 115 9.21 -12.39 -6.80
CA GLY A 115 10.34 -12.05 -7.66
C GLY A 115 10.01 -11.87 -9.14
N LYS A 116 8.73 -11.95 -9.52
CA LYS A 116 8.28 -11.80 -10.92
C LYS A 116 7.98 -10.36 -11.31
N ALA A 117 7.97 -9.42 -10.34
CA ALA A 117 7.58 -8.04 -10.53
C ALA A 117 8.78 -7.08 -10.72
N VAL A 118 9.93 -7.56 -11.16
CA VAL A 118 11.21 -6.80 -11.19
C VAL A 118 11.07 -5.47 -11.94
N SER A 119 10.41 -5.45 -13.08
CA SER A 119 10.22 -4.24 -13.89
C SER A 119 9.21 -3.25 -13.28
N MET A 120 8.53 -3.61 -12.20
CA MET A 120 7.63 -2.73 -11.44
C MET A 120 8.34 -2.00 -10.29
N GLN A 121 9.67 -1.94 -10.31
CA GLN A 121 10.50 -1.30 -9.27
C GLN A 121 9.99 0.11 -8.92
N GLY A 122 9.71 0.34 -7.65
CA GLY A 122 9.19 1.62 -7.14
C GLY A 122 7.71 1.87 -7.37
N GLU A 123 7.01 0.95 -8.03
CA GLU A 123 5.57 1.10 -8.28
C GLU A 123 4.77 1.01 -6.97
N ILE A 124 3.76 1.85 -6.85
CA ILE A 124 2.78 1.81 -5.77
C ILE A 124 1.42 1.46 -6.39
N VAL A 125 1.10 0.19 -6.33
CA VAL A 125 -0.06 -0.38 -7.00
C VAL A 125 -1.33 -0.04 -6.22
N LYS A 126 -2.26 0.66 -6.85
CA LYS A 126 -3.58 0.91 -6.27
C LYS A 126 -4.45 -0.33 -6.35
N ILE A 127 -5.14 -0.62 -5.27
CA ILE A 127 -6.13 -1.68 -5.18
C ILE A 127 -7.35 -1.14 -4.42
N ASP A 128 -8.11 -0.31 -5.11
CA ASP A 128 -9.12 0.58 -4.54
C ASP A 128 -10.52 0.45 -5.17
N GLY A 129 -10.70 -0.56 -5.99
CA GLY A 129 -11.96 -0.78 -6.70
C GLY A 129 -12.33 0.33 -7.68
N GLY A 130 -11.36 1.13 -8.11
CA GLY A 130 -11.55 2.25 -9.01
C GLY A 130 -11.90 3.57 -8.31
N TRP A 131 -11.86 3.64 -6.98
CA TRP A 131 -12.17 4.85 -6.22
C TRP A 131 -11.42 6.08 -6.73
N SER A 132 -10.14 5.95 -7.06
CA SER A 132 -9.28 7.04 -7.49
C SER A 132 -9.37 7.38 -8.98
N LEU A 133 -10.34 6.86 -9.70
CA LEU A 133 -10.58 7.18 -11.13
C LEU A 133 -11.44 8.42 -11.32
N LYS A 134 -12.05 8.94 -10.26
CA LYS A 134 -12.96 10.10 -10.27
C LYS A 134 -12.43 11.25 -9.41
#